data_a8614c2ea98e482b9d08eadec8d90253
#
_entry.id   a8614c2ea98e482b9d08eadec8d90253
#
_cell.length_a   1.000
_cell.length_b   1.000
_cell.length_c   1.000
_cell.angle_alpha   90.00
_cell.angle_beta   90.00
_cell.angle_gamma   90.00
#
_symmetry.space_group_name_H-M   'P 1'
#
loop_
_entity.id
_entity.type
_entity.pdbx_description
1 polymer ?
#
loop_
_entity_poly.entity_id
_entity_poly.type
_entity_poly.pdbx_seq_one_letter_code
_entity_poly.pdbx_strand_id
1 'polypeptide(L)'
;MGRPLLDLETVQTYVAIAEFQSFTKAAEALGTTPGAISVMLKRLEARLGCKLIERTPRLVRLSAQGATFLNPAREFIAAHDRAVA
;
A
#
# COMPACT_ATOMS: atom_id res chain seq x y z
N MET A 1 21.33 -0.23 -13.40
CA MET A 1 20.15 0.14 -12.74
C MET A 1 19.25 -1.02 -12.56
N GLY A 2 18.96 -1.37 -11.40
CA GLY A 2 18.10 -2.47 -11.09
C GLY A 2 16.65 -2.07 -11.04
N ARG A 3 15.77 -3.06 -10.90
CA ARG A 3 14.38 -2.84 -10.57
C ARG A 3 14.29 -2.35 -9.12
N PRO A 4 13.23 -1.60 -8.79
CA PRO A 4 13.03 -1.22 -7.40
C PRO A 4 12.81 -2.47 -6.54
N LEU A 5 13.36 -2.46 -5.33
CA LEU A 5 13.08 -3.50 -4.35
C LEU A 5 11.85 -3.08 -3.57
N LEU A 6 10.88 -3.98 -3.45
CA LEU A 6 9.67 -3.71 -2.70
C LEU A 6 9.89 -4.06 -1.23
N ASP A 7 9.37 -3.19 -0.37
CA ASP A 7 9.38 -3.39 1.06
C ASP A 7 8.01 -3.95 1.44
N LEU A 8 7.98 -5.12 2.04
CA LEU A 8 6.75 -5.79 2.42
C LEU A 8 5.84 -4.89 3.24
N GLU A 9 6.40 -4.15 4.18
CA GLU A 9 5.61 -3.31 5.07
C GLU A 9 4.88 -2.21 4.32
N THR A 10 5.53 -1.58 3.34
CA THR A 10 4.88 -0.54 2.54
C THR A 10 3.81 -1.12 1.64
N VAL A 11 4.03 -2.33 1.12
CA VAL A 11 3.03 -2.99 0.28
C VAL A 11 1.81 -3.38 1.11
N GLN A 12 2.01 -3.92 2.31
CA GLN A 12 0.90 -4.22 3.23
C GLN A 12 0.09 -2.98 3.57
N THR A 13 0.79 -1.87 3.78
CA THR A 13 0.14 -0.59 4.08
C THR A 13 -0.75 -0.15 2.91
N TYR A 14 -0.24 -0.21 1.70
CA TYR A 14 -1.00 0.16 0.50
C TYR A 14 -2.25 -0.72 0.35
N VAL A 15 -2.09 -2.04 0.51
CA VAL A 15 -3.23 -2.96 0.38
C VAL A 15 -4.29 -2.66 1.44
N ALA A 16 -3.88 -2.37 2.67
CA ALA A 16 -4.82 -2.03 3.74
C ALA A 16 -5.60 -0.75 3.40
N ILE A 17 -4.92 0.28 2.90
CA ILE A 17 -5.60 1.51 2.49
C ILE A 17 -6.62 1.22 1.38
N ALA A 18 -6.24 0.40 0.42
CA ALA A 18 -7.12 0.03 -0.69
C ALA A 18 -8.36 -0.71 -0.20
N GLU A 19 -8.18 -1.65 0.73
CA GLU A 19 -9.27 -2.48 1.23
C GLU A 19 -10.22 -1.69 2.11
N PHE A 20 -9.69 -0.88 3.01
CA PHE A 20 -10.52 -0.11 3.94
C PHE A 20 -11.02 1.21 3.34
N GLN A 21 -10.39 1.68 2.29
CA GLN A 21 -10.68 2.99 1.69
C GLN A 21 -10.64 4.10 2.75
N SER A 22 -9.70 3.97 3.67
CA SER A 22 -9.58 4.87 4.82
C SER A 22 -8.18 4.76 5.41
N PHE A 23 -7.52 5.88 5.60
CA PHE A 23 -6.21 5.90 6.25
C PHE A 23 -6.35 5.57 7.74
N THR A 24 -7.40 6.08 8.38
CA THR A 24 -7.63 5.81 9.80
C THR A 24 -7.90 4.33 10.06
N LYS A 25 -8.77 3.72 9.28
CA LYS A 25 -9.09 2.30 9.46
C LYS A 25 -7.91 1.41 9.12
N ALA A 26 -7.14 1.74 8.09
CA ALA A 26 -5.94 1.01 7.75
C ALA A 26 -4.93 1.08 8.91
N ALA A 27 -4.75 2.26 9.48
CA ALA A 27 -3.85 2.43 10.62
C ALA A 27 -4.28 1.60 11.82
N GLU A 28 -5.57 1.58 12.13
CA GLU A 28 -6.11 0.76 13.22
C GLU A 28 -5.82 -0.72 12.97
N ALA A 29 -6.08 -1.19 11.76
CA ALA A 29 -5.87 -2.59 11.40
C ALA A 29 -4.40 -2.99 11.51
N LEU A 30 -3.47 -2.08 11.21
CA LEU A 30 -2.05 -2.36 11.23
C LEU A 30 -1.37 -1.97 12.55
N GLY A 31 -2.14 -1.45 13.52
CA GLY A 31 -1.61 -1.10 14.83
C GLY A 31 -0.67 0.11 14.79
N THR A 32 -0.97 1.10 13.97
CA THR A 32 -0.13 2.28 13.81
C THR A 32 -1.00 3.53 13.68
N THR A 33 -0.43 4.63 13.20
CA THR A 33 -1.11 5.91 13.09
C THR A 33 -1.34 6.29 11.62
N PRO A 34 -2.35 7.13 11.33
CA PRO A 34 -2.56 7.60 9.95
C PRO A 34 -1.34 8.33 9.38
N GLY A 35 -0.60 9.06 10.23
CA GLY A 35 0.62 9.73 9.77
C GLY A 35 1.68 8.75 9.31
N ALA A 36 1.88 7.66 10.05
CA ALA A 36 2.83 6.60 9.66
C ALA A 36 2.37 5.93 8.37
N ILE A 37 1.08 5.67 8.24
CA ILE A 37 0.50 5.08 7.02
C ILE A 37 0.80 5.97 5.80
N SER A 38 0.63 7.29 5.94
CA SER A 38 0.91 8.22 4.86
C SER A 38 2.37 8.19 4.44
N VAL A 39 3.28 8.13 5.40
CA VAL A 39 4.72 8.07 5.12
C VAL A 39 5.06 6.77 4.37
N MET A 40 4.51 5.64 4.81
CA MET A 40 4.75 4.34 4.19
C MET A 40 4.23 4.31 2.75
N LEU A 41 3.03 4.85 2.53
CA LEU A 41 2.45 4.92 1.19
C LEU A 41 3.33 5.76 0.27
N LYS A 42 3.77 6.93 0.72
CA LYS A 42 4.62 7.80 -0.10
C LYS A 42 5.94 7.14 -0.43
N ARG A 43 6.49 6.36 0.49
CA ARG A 43 7.73 5.63 0.25
C ARG A 43 7.55 4.60 -0.86
N LEU A 44 6.43 3.86 -0.84
CA LEU A 44 6.14 2.90 -1.89
C LEU A 44 5.91 3.59 -3.23
N GLU A 45 5.13 4.67 -3.24
CA GLU A 45 4.87 5.42 -4.46
C GLU A 45 6.17 5.98 -5.07
N ALA A 46 7.08 6.44 -4.22
CA ALA A 46 8.36 6.94 -4.69
C ALA A 46 9.19 5.82 -5.33
N ARG A 47 9.15 4.61 -4.73
CA ARG A 47 9.87 3.47 -5.29
C ARG A 47 9.35 3.07 -6.65
N LEU A 48 8.03 3.09 -6.82
CA LEU A 48 7.39 2.70 -8.07
C LEU A 48 7.31 3.83 -9.09
N GLY A 49 7.52 5.06 -8.65
CA GLY A 49 7.48 6.23 -9.53
C GLY A 49 6.09 6.63 -9.96
N CYS A 50 5.07 6.29 -9.20
CA CYS A 50 3.69 6.64 -9.54
C CYS A 50 2.82 6.72 -8.30
N LYS A 51 1.69 7.42 -8.43
CA LYS A 51 0.67 7.45 -7.39
C LYS A 51 -0.16 6.18 -7.44
N LEU A 52 -0.41 5.58 -6.28
CA LEU A 52 -1.25 4.39 -6.16
C LEU A 52 -2.61 4.72 -5.57
N ILE A 53 -2.67 5.73 -4.71
CA ILE A 53 -3.90 6.12 -4.01
C ILE A 53 -4.18 7.58 -4.34
N GLU A 54 -5.42 7.86 -4.73
CA GLU A 54 -5.92 9.22 -4.91
C GLU A 54 -6.75 9.59 -3.69
N ARG A 55 -6.61 10.83 -3.24
CA ARG A 55 -7.14 11.26 -1.97
C ARG A 55 -7.75 12.63 -2.11
N THR A 56 -9.02 12.73 -1.78
CA THR A 56 -9.72 14.01 -1.65
C THR A 56 -10.26 14.10 -0.24
N PRO A 57 -10.75 15.27 0.21
CA PRO A 57 -11.34 15.35 1.56
C PRO A 57 -12.47 14.37 1.81
N ARG A 58 -13.11 13.84 0.75
CA ARG A 58 -14.27 12.97 0.88
C ARG A 58 -14.00 11.54 0.48
N LEU A 59 -12.87 11.27 -0.17
CA LEU A 59 -12.71 9.99 -0.86
C LEU A 59 -11.26 9.54 -0.86
N VAL A 60 -11.07 8.26 -0.60
CA VAL A 60 -9.80 7.56 -0.77
C VAL A 60 -10.07 6.44 -1.78
N ARG A 61 -9.34 6.43 -2.88
CA ARG A 61 -9.55 5.41 -3.92
C ARG A 61 -8.24 5.11 -4.63
N LEU A 62 -8.22 4.00 -5.36
CA LEU A 62 -7.07 3.64 -6.17
C LEU A 62 -6.94 4.55 -7.37
N SER A 63 -5.70 4.91 -7.71
CA SER A 63 -5.39 5.46 -9.02
C SER A 63 -5.48 4.34 -10.06
N ALA A 64 -5.33 4.67 -11.33
CA ALA A 64 -5.25 3.64 -12.38
C ALA A 64 -4.09 2.68 -12.11
N GLN A 65 -2.93 3.22 -11.76
CA GLN A 65 -1.76 2.42 -11.43
C GLN A 65 -1.99 1.58 -10.17
N GLY A 66 -2.68 2.14 -9.17
CA GLY A 66 -3.02 1.40 -7.97
C GLY A 66 -3.94 0.23 -8.26
N ALA A 67 -4.91 0.43 -9.15
CA ALA A 67 -5.82 -0.65 -9.52
C ALA A 67 -5.06 -1.79 -10.21
N THR A 68 -4.08 -1.46 -11.05
CA THR A 68 -3.26 -2.46 -11.74
C THR A 68 -2.33 -3.19 -10.77
N PHE A 69 -1.79 -2.48 -9.78
CA PHE A 69 -0.81 -3.04 -8.85
C PHE A 69 -1.45 -3.89 -7.74
N LEU A 70 -2.75 -3.77 -7.52
CA LEU A 70 -3.38 -4.39 -6.35
C LEU A 70 -3.24 -5.91 -6.32
N ASN A 71 -3.53 -6.59 -7.42
CA ASN A 71 -3.40 -8.04 -7.46
C ASN A 71 -1.95 -8.50 -7.32
N PRO A 72 -0.98 -7.93 -8.06
CA PRO A 72 0.42 -8.25 -7.80
C PRO A 72 0.86 -8.00 -6.36
N ALA A 73 0.36 -6.94 -5.74
CA ALA A 73 0.68 -6.64 -4.34
C ALA A 73 0.17 -7.73 -3.40
N ARG A 74 -1.05 -8.17 -3.62
CA ARG A 74 -1.64 -9.27 -2.84
C ARG A 74 -0.88 -10.57 -3.02
N GLU A 75 -0.45 -10.87 -4.25
CA GLU A 75 0.36 -12.05 -4.53
C GLU A 75 1.71 -11.99 -3.83
N PHE A 76 2.32 -10.81 -3.81
CA PHE A 76 3.59 -10.59 -3.12
C PHE A 76 3.45 -10.88 -1.63
N ILE A 77 2.39 -10.36 -1.00
CA ILE A 77 2.13 -10.60 0.43
C ILE A 77 1.85 -12.09 0.67
N ALA A 78 1.04 -12.71 -0.18
CA ALA A 78 0.71 -14.12 -0.03
C ALA A 78 1.95 -15.01 -0.15
N ALA A 79 2.84 -14.69 -1.08
CA ALA A 79 4.09 -15.45 -1.23
C ALA A 79 4.97 -15.31 0.01
N HIS A 80 5.04 -14.11 0.57
CA HIS A 80 5.76 -13.89 1.81
C HIS A 80 5.17 -14.74 2.95
N ASP A 81 3.86 -14.71 3.09
CA ASP A 81 3.19 -15.43 4.16
C ASP A 81 3.40 -16.94 4.03
N ARG A 82 3.37 -17.48 2.81
CA ARG A 82 3.65 -18.89 2.59
C ARG A 82 5.10 -19.23 2.94
N ALA A 83 6.02 -18.32 2.67
CA ALA A 83 7.43 -18.58 2.92
C ALA A 83 7.75 -18.67 4.40
N VAL A 84 7.02 -17.94 5.25
CA VAL A 84 7.28 -17.90 6.70
C VAL A 84 6.32 -18.77 7.49
N ALA A 85 5.37 -19.39 6.84
CA ALA A 85 4.37 -20.23 7.51
C ALA A 85 5.00 -21.55 8.01
#